data_faf144544b8f80ac5cbf7f538d730ee5
#
_entry.id   faf144544b8f80ac5cbf7f538d730ee5
#
_cell.length_a   1.000
_cell.length_b   1.000
_cell.length_c   1.000
_cell.angle_alpha   90.00
_cell.angle_beta   90.00
_cell.angle_gamma   90.00
#
_symmetry.space_group_name_H-M   'P 1'
#
loop_
_entity.id
_entity.type
_entity.pdbx_description
1 polymer ?
#
loop_
_entity_poly.entity_id
_entity_poly.type
_entity_poly.pdbx_seq_one_letter_code
_entity_poly.pdbx_strand_id
1 'polypeptide(L)'
;MDAQGVSKLWKQRPFQPFRVYMNNGDVYVIRHPELLMVCPTYLLIGVPIPNHRLLLCDRVERPALSDIVRLEVLPAATTAASG
;
A
#
# COMPACT_ATOMS: atom_id res chain seq x y z
N MET A 1 -4.02 12.83 6.58
CA MET A 1 -4.07 11.54 7.31
C MET A 1 -2.79 11.38 8.11
N ASP A 2 -2.85 10.77 9.26
CA ASP A 2 -1.65 10.58 10.05
C ASP A 2 -1.08 9.17 9.86
N ALA A 3 0.13 8.98 10.37
CA ALA A 3 0.83 7.72 10.19
C ALA A 3 0.13 6.56 10.90
N GLN A 4 -0.61 6.85 11.97
CA GLN A 4 -1.26 5.78 12.74
C GLN A 4 -2.35 5.07 11.93
N GLY A 5 -3.11 5.81 11.15
CA GLY A 5 -4.16 5.22 10.33
C GLY A 5 -3.61 4.22 9.33
N VAL A 6 -2.51 4.56 8.68
CA VAL A 6 -1.88 3.66 7.73
C VAL A 6 -1.20 2.51 8.45
N SER A 7 -0.54 2.80 9.58
CA SER A 7 0.15 1.78 10.35
C SER A 7 -0.77 0.66 10.82
N LYS A 8 -1.99 0.99 11.18
CA LYS A 8 -2.95 -0.01 11.63
C LYS A 8 -3.17 -1.06 10.54
N LEU A 9 -3.38 -0.61 9.31
CA LEU A 9 -3.59 -1.54 8.20
C LEU A 9 -2.30 -2.28 7.87
N TRP A 10 -1.17 -1.60 7.96
CA TRP A 10 0.12 -2.17 7.65
C TRP A 10 0.48 -3.32 8.59
N LYS A 11 0.13 -3.18 9.87
CA LYS A 11 0.51 -4.15 10.90
C LYS A 11 -0.48 -5.28 11.08
N GLN A 12 -1.63 -5.21 10.44
CA GLN A 12 -2.63 -6.27 10.56
C GLN A 12 -2.09 -7.60 10.08
N ARG A 13 -2.44 -8.65 10.81
CA ARG A 13 -2.09 -10.02 10.42
C ARG A 13 -3.31 -10.93 10.59
N PRO A 14 -3.72 -11.65 9.56
CA PRO A 14 -3.11 -11.66 8.24
C PRO A 14 -3.26 -10.32 7.55
N PHE A 15 -2.30 -9.98 6.71
CA PHE A 15 -2.31 -8.71 6.01
C PHE A 15 -3.42 -8.70 4.96
N GLN A 16 -4.18 -7.62 4.91
CA GLN A 16 -5.17 -7.40 3.85
C GLN A 16 -4.70 -6.27 2.96
N PRO A 17 -4.66 -6.49 1.64
CA PRO A 17 -4.30 -5.40 0.72
C PRO A 17 -5.24 -4.22 0.88
N PHE A 18 -4.72 -3.03 0.60
CA PHE A 18 -5.54 -1.82 0.67
C PHE A 18 -5.07 -0.81 -0.38
N ARG A 19 -5.97 0.11 -0.68
CA ARG A 19 -5.68 1.21 -1.60
C ARG A 19 -5.46 2.50 -0.84
N VAL A 20 -4.53 3.29 -1.34
CA VAL A 20 -4.26 4.63 -0.82
C VAL A 20 -4.66 5.62 -1.90
N TYR A 21 -5.65 6.46 -1.61
CA TYR A 21 -6.15 7.45 -2.56
C TYR A 21 -5.55 8.82 -2.25
N MET A 22 -4.93 9.41 -3.26
CA MET A 22 -4.28 10.70 -3.11
C MET A 22 -5.17 11.82 -3.63
N ASN A 23 -4.92 13.04 -3.14
CA ASN A 23 -5.74 14.19 -3.52
C ASN A 23 -5.58 14.60 -4.98
N ASN A 24 -4.53 14.14 -5.64
CA ASN A 24 -4.33 14.44 -7.06
C ASN A 24 -4.93 13.36 -7.98
N GLY A 25 -5.61 12.38 -7.40
CA GLY A 25 -6.21 11.30 -8.18
C GLY A 25 -5.38 10.04 -8.29
N ASP A 26 -4.14 10.08 -7.86
CA ASP A 26 -3.32 8.87 -7.85
C ASP A 26 -3.84 7.86 -6.85
N VAL A 27 -3.67 6.58 -7.19
CA VAL A 27 -4.07 5.48 -6.33
C VAL A 27 -2.92 4.50 -6.25
N TYR A 28 -2.53 4.16 -5.03
CA TYR A 28 -1.51 3.15 -4.80
C TYR A 28 -2.17 1.92 -4.19
N VAL A 29 -1.88 0.75 -4.75
CA VAL A 29 -2.40 -0.50 -4.22
C VAL A 29 -1.30 -1.19 -3.45
N ILE A 30 -1.52 -1.40 -2.16
CA ILE A 30 -0.54 -2.04 -1.28
C ILE A 30 -0.93 -3.50 -1.14
N ARG A 31 -0.21 -4.37 -1.80
CA ARG A 31 -0.43 -5.82 -1.74
C ARG A 31 0.64 -6.55 -0.94
N HIS A 32 1.79 -5.91 -0.78
CA HIS A 32 2.94 -6.55 -0.14
C HIS A 32 3.42 -5.67 1.00
N PRO A 33 3.14 -6.04 2.26
CA PRO A 33 3.56 -5.19 3.39
C PRO A 33 5.07 -5.00 3.46
N GLU A 34 5.83 -5.96 2.92
CA GLU A 34 7.29 -5.83 2.92
C GLU A 34 7.79 -4.76 1.95
N LEU A 35 6.94 -4.28 1.06
CA LEU A 35 7.31 -3.18 0.15
C LEU A 35 6.77 -1.83 0.61
N LEU A 36 6.26 -1.76 1.82
CA LEU A 36 5.74 -0.51 2.38
C LEU A 36 6.49 -0.17 3.65
N MET A 37 6.90 1.09 3.76
CA MET A 37 7.43 1.62 5.00
C MET A 37 6.63 2.86 5.37
N VAL A 38 6.11 2.90 6.59
CA VAL A 38 5.36 4.04 7.09
C VAL A 38 6.29 4.95 7.83
N CYS A 39 6.46 6.17 7.32
CA CYS A 39 7.30 7.19 7.94
C CYS A 39 6.42 8.27 8.56
N PRO A 40 6.97 9.14 9.41
CA PRO A 40 6.13 10.09 10.13
C PRO A 40 5.32 11.03 9.26
N THR A 41 5.84 11.42 8.09
CA THR A 41 5.16 12.39 7.23
C THR A 41 4.92 11.89 5.81
N TYR A 42 5.37 10.69 5.48
CA TYR A 42 5.22 10.14 4.12
C TYR A 42 5.26 8.63 4.19
N LEU A 43 4.96 8.01 3.05
CA LEU A 43 5.10 6.57 2.87
C LEU A 43 6.22 6.30 1.87
N LEU A 44 6.90 5.17 2.04
CA LEU A 44 7.78 4.64 1.00
C LEU A 44 7.11 3.39 0.46
N ILE A 45 6.81 3.40 -0.83
CA ILE A 45 6.10 2.29 -1.46
C ILE A 45 6.97 1.74 -2.59
N GLY A 46 7.46 0.51 -2.42
CA GLY A 46 8.16 -0.17 -3.49
C GLY A 46 7.18 -0.65 -4.54
N VAL A 47 7.46 -0.36 -5.80
CA VAL A 47 6.61 -0.79 -6.91
C VAL A 47 7.19 -2.09 -7.46
N PRO A 48 6.46 -3.21 -7.31
CA PRO A 48 7.03 -4.50 -7.72
C PRO A 48 7.16 -4.61 -9.23
N ILE A 49 8.19 -5.34 -9.64
CA ILE A 49 8.39 -5.66 -11.05
C ILE A 49 7.36 -6.72 -11.44
N PRO A 50 6.52 -6.47 -12.43
CA PRO A 50 5.48 -7.43 -12.79
C PRO A 50 6.07 -8.70 -13.38
N ASN A 51 5.41 -9.81 -13.11
CA ASN A 51 5.75 -11.11 -13.70
C ASN A 51 7.16 -11.59 -13.36
N HIS A 52 7.70 -11.12 -12.24
CA HIS A 52 9.00 -11.57 -11.79
C HIS A 52 8.81 -12.62 -10.69
N ARG A 53 9.68 -13.65 -10.70
CA ARG A 53 9.56 -14.73 -9.71
C ARG A 53 9.82 -14.25 -8.30
N LEU A 54 10.77 -13.33 -8.16
CA LEU A 54 11.10 -12.77 -6.86
C LEU A 54 10.33 -11.47 -6.67
N LEU A 55 10.04 -11.15 -5.43
CA LEU A 55 9.40 -9.87 -5.11
C LEU A 55 10.48 -8.80 -5.08
N LEU A 56 10.69 -8.17 -6.23
CA LEU A 56 11.66 -7.10 -6.39
C LEU A 56 10.95 -5.85 -6.83
N CYS A 57 11.50 -4.70 -6.47
CA CYS A 57 10.99 -3.43 -6.95
C CYS A 57 12.11 -2.67 -7.65
N ASP A 58 11.76 -1.95 -8.71
CA ASP A 58 12.72 -1.16 -9.46
C ASP A 58 12.55 0.34 -9.24
N ARG A 59 11.54 0.73 -8.47
CA ARG A 59 11.38 2.14 -8.10
C ARG A 59 10.58 2.23 -6.81
N VAL A 60 10.67 3.40 -6.18
CA VAL A 60 9.99 3.67 -4.91
C VAL A 60 9.20 4.96 -5.08
N GLU A 61 7.93 4.95 -4.67
CA GLU A 61 7.09 6.14 -4.61
C GLU A 61 7.09 6.66 -3.18
N ARG A 62 6.96 7.98 -3.04
CA ARG A 62 7.01 8.63 -1.73
C ARG A 62 5.85 9.59 -1.53
N PRO A 63 4.61 9.11 -1.46
CA PRO A 63 3.49 10.02 -1.26
C PRO A 63 3.49 10.60 0.15
N ALA A 64 3.15 11.89 0.24
CA ALA A 64 3.04 12.55 1.54
C ALA A 64 1.76 12.12 2.23
N LEU A 65 1.82 11.90 3.54
CA LEU A 65 0.63 11.52 4.30
C LEU A 65 -0.44 12.59 4.22
N SER A 66 -0.05 13.86 4.18
CA SER A 66 -1.00 14.96 4.13
C SER A 66 -1.82 14.98 2.83
N ASP A 67 -1.34 14.29 1.80
CA ASP A 67 -2.04 14.25 0.51
C ASP A 67 -2.95 13.04 0.37
N ILE A 68 -3.01 12.18 1.36
CA ILE A 68 -3.89 11.01 1.34
C ILE A 68 -5.30 11.45 1.72
N VAL A 69 -6.28 11.13 0.87
CA VAL A 69 -7.67 11.49 1.14
C VAL A 69 -8.47 10.35 1.73
N ARG A 70 -8.10 9.10 1.45
CA ARG A 70 -8.75 7.95 2.12
C ARG A 70 -7.99 6.67 1.87
N LEU A 71 -8.31 5.67 2.68
CA LEU A 71 -7.80 4.31 2.54
C LEU A 71 -8.98 3.37 2.34
N GLU A 72 -8.77 2.33 1.55
CA GLU A 72 -9.82 1.33 1.30
C GLU A 72 -9.23 -0.06 1.40
N VAL A 73 -9.72 -0.85 2.33
CA VAL A 73 -9.28 -2.23 2.48
C VAL A 73 -9.95 -3.07 1.40
N LEU A 74 -9.15 -3.87 0.71
CA LEU A 74 -9.65 -4.73 -0.36
C LEU A 74 -10.10 -6.06 0.21
N PRO A 75 -11.14 -6.68 -0.40
CA PRO A 75 -11.58 -8.00 0.05
C PRO A 75 -10.51 -9.04 -0.21
N ALA A 76 -10.06 -9.69 0.85
CA ALA A 76 -8.97 -10.64 0.72
C ALA A 76 -9.41 -11.92 0.04
N ALA A 77 -10.55 -12.39 0.41
CA ALA A 77 -10.96 -13.72 -0.03
C ALA A 77 -11.29 -13.78 -1.51
N THR A 78 -11.85 -12.73 -2.01
CA THR A 78 -12.24 -12.75 -3.40
C THR A 78 -11.06 -12.83 -4.31
N THR A 79 -9.96 -12.39 -3.81
CA THR A 79 -8.81 -12.46 -4.63
C THR A 79 -8.39 -13.86 -4.89
N ALA A 80 -8.56 -14.69 -3.93
CA ALA A 80 -8.21 -16.07 -4.15
C ALA A 80 -9.03 -16.65 -5.27
N ALA A 81 -10.27 -16.30 -5.30
CA ALA A 81 -11.13 -16.84 -6.33
C ALA A 81 -10.83 -16.22 -7.67
N SER A 82 -10.52 -14.98 -7.67
CA SER A 82 -10.23 -14.33 -8.92
C SER A 82 -8.83 -14.62 -9.37
N GLY A 83 -8.12 -15.19 -8.54
CA GLY A 83 -6.81 -15.78 -8.83
C GLY A 83 -5.97 -14.92 -9.48
#